data_d650c1fbc2dabdcbf1ca2e54f7ec8908
#
_entry.id   d650c1fbc2dabdcbf1ca2e54f7ec8908
#
_cell.length_a   1.000
_cell.length_b   1.000
_cell.length_c   1.000
_cell.angle_alpha   90.00
_cell.angle_beta   90.00
_cell.angle_gamma   90.00
#
_symmetry.space_group_name_H-M   'P 1'
#
loop_
_entity.id
_entity.type
_entity.pdbx_description
1 polymer ?
#
loop_
_entity_poly.entity_id
_entity_poly.type
_entity_poly.pdbx_seq_one_letter_code
_entity_poly.pdbx_strand_id
1 'polypeptide(L)'
;MAPPEDILDGFVRTRLRHERGFSGYVGKLDIEQVESPSFRSFLYLIQKTMNEALRLEGVNASGGVQHPPFHFDYLDVSDGIKNAHAFQYAGFSFIVVTLPLVELVWHLSHRLSRSPIVVELVRLDTGTVEPDALQGLLFKIQLAFLVSHEYTHHVHRHCAESQGGVVGVWTEFLHDTTCGNMNSQAEELDADGYAAYLVLAHLLRGEMRPSALVELGRAEMPGTDGDALLLTCFFLAVLAFFCEFWRGDIDMASVYKFRHPPPPVRIKYMIQVAEMWCGQNGSVPKSWFSPARFQELFSVAAKFIEETARQPWDAQMSFLRGVDGVQYDQQLLERFEAVRQNRGRISASRGPG
;
A
#
# COMPACT_ATOMS: atom_id res chain seq x y z
N MET A 1 -25.74 -18.41 -5.69
CA MET A 1 -24.74 -17.96 -4.70
C MET A 1 -25.13 -16.54 -4.35
N ALA A 2 -25.08 -16.16 -3.07
CA ALA A 2 -25.34 -14.77 -2.68
C ALA A 2 -24.26 -13.84 -3.30
N PRO A 3 -24.59 -12.57 -3.56
CA PRO A 3 -23.62 -11.57 -4.02
C PRO A 3 -22.46 -11.44 -3.02
N PRO A 4 -21.23 -11.13 -3.48
CA PRO A 4 -20.07 -11.06 -2.59
C PRO A 4 -20.22 -10.00 -1.49
N GLU A 5 -20.89 -8.88 -1.75
CA GLU A 5 -21.19 -7.83 -0.79
C GLU A 5 -22.08 -8.29 0.37
N ASP A 6 -23.07 -9.15 0.12
CA ASP A 6 -23.93 -9.73 1.15
C ASP A 6 -23.17 -10.77 1.98
N ILE A 7 -22.30 -11.54 1.32
CA ILE A 7 -21.42 -12.52 1.97
C ILE A 7 -20.45 -11.79 2.91
N LEU A 8 -19.86 -10.68 2.45
CA LEU A 8 -18.96 -9.86 3.23
C LEU A 8 -19.66 -9.29 4.47
N ASP A 9 -20.81 -8.64 4.29
CA ASP A 9 -21.56 -8.05 5.41
C ASP A 9 -21.95 -9.10 6.44
N GLY A 10 -22.46 -10.24 5.99
CA GLY A 10 -22.76 -11.37 6.85
C GLY A 10 -21.55 -11.88 7.63
N PHE A 11 -20.37 -12.00 6.97
CA PHE A 11 -19.13 -12.44 7.61
C PHE A 11 -18.65 -11.45 8.68
N VAL A 12 -18.65 -10.15 8.37
CA VAL A 12 -18.22 -9.11 9.32
C VAL A 12 -19.11 -9.12 10.55
N ARG A 13 -20.45 -9.12 10.39
CA ARG A 13 -21.42 -9.06 11.48
C ARG A 13 -21.46 -10.32 12.34
N THR A 14 -21.25 -11.49 11.77
CA THR A 14 -21.46 -12.77 12.47
C THR A 14 -20.19 -13.43 12.96
N ARG A 15 -19.02 -13.11 12.35
CA ARG A 15 -17.75 -13.74 12.68
C ARG A 15 -16.67 -12.73 13.02
N LEU A 16 -16.27 -11.86 12.07
CA LEU A 16 -15.10 -11.01 12.22
C LEU A 16 -15.18 -10.14 13.49
N ARG A 17 -16.33 -9.50 13.74
CA ARG A 17 -16.52 -8.65 14.92
C ARG A 17 -16.35 -9.37 16.26
N HIS A 18 -16.41 -10.70 16.29
CA HIS A 18 -16.25 -11.51 17.49
C HIS A 18 -14.81 -11.97 17.71
N GLU A 19 -13.95 -11.76 16.73
CA GLU A 19 -12.52 -12.03 16.86
C GLU A 19 -11.83 -10.93 17.68
N ARG A 20 -10.76 -11.29 18.34
CA ARG A 20 -9.98 -10.34 19.16
C ARG A 20 -9.43 -9.21 18.26
N GLY A 21 -9.69 -7.97 18.62
CA GLY A 21 -9.28 -6.78 17.91
C GLY A 21 -10.24 -6.29 16.81
N PHE A 22 -11.40 -6.98 16.63
CA PHE A 22 -12.38 -6.62 15.60
C PHE A 22 -13.75 -6.21 16.17
N SER A 23 -13.86 -6.00 17.49
CA SER A 23 -15.14 -5.66 18.13
C SER A 23 -15.79 -4.36 17.63
N GLY A 24 -14.99 -3.43 17.09
CA GLY A 24 -15.46 -2.18 16.50
C GLY A 24 -16.01 -2.32 15.07
N TYR A 25 -15.90 -3.49 14.42
CA TYR A 25 -16.37 -3.67 13.05
C TYR A 25 -17.90 -3.84 13.03
N VAL A 26 -18.56 -2.97 12.26
CA VAL A 26 -20.03 -2.87 12.19
C VAL A 26 -20.60 -3.72 11.05
N GLY A 27 -19.98 -3.63 9.87
CA GLY A 27 -20.41 -4.33 8.67
C GLY A 27 -19.75 -3.75 7.42
N LYS A 28 -20.30 -4.08 6.27
CA LYS A 28 -19.97 -3.42 5.01
C LYS A 28 -20.42 -1.96 5.09
N LEU A 29 -19.61 -1.03 4.56
CA LEU A 29 -20.00 0.38 4.48
C LEU A 29 -21.18 0.55 3.53
N ASP A 30 -22.23 1.22 4.00
CA ASP A 30 -23.26 1.78 3.13
C ASP A 30 -22.78 3.14 2.61
N ILE A 31 -22.25 3.14 1.38
CA ILE A 31 -21.66 4.34 0.76
C ILE A 31 -22.73 5.45 0.63
N GLU A 32 -24.02 5.12 0.52
CA GLU A 32 -25.10 6.11 0.43
C GLU A 32 -25.24 6.97 1.70
N GLN A 33 -24.79 6.46 2.84
CA GLN A 33 -24.83 7.18 4.11
C GLN A 33 -23.61 8.10 4.34
N VAL A 34 -22.63 8.09 3.42
CA VAL A 34 -21.50 9.02 3.49
C VAL A 34 -22.00 10.45 3.22
N GLU A 35 -21.77 11.35 4.19
CA GLU A 35 -22.36 12.70 4.15
C GLU A 35 -21.93 13.54 2.93
N SER A 36 -20.63 13.52 2.59
CA SER A 36 -20.09 14.28 1.46
C SER A 36 -20.46 13.66 0.11
N PRO A 37 -21.29 14.33 -0.73
CA PRO A 37 -21.65 13.78 -2.05
C PRO A 37 -20.47 13.57 -2.98
N SER A 38 -19.48 14.48 -2.95
CA SER A 38 -18.26 14.35 -3.78
C SER A 38 -17.43 13.17 -3.35
N PHE A 39 -17.24 12.97 -2.03
CA PHE A 39 -16.50 11.84 -1.50
C PHE A 39 -17.23 10.52 -1.74
N ARG A 40 -18.55 10.50 -1.60
CA ARG A 40 -19.42 9.36 -1.94
C ARG A 40 -19.23 8.92 -3.39
N SER A 41 -19.37 9.85 -4.33
CA SER A 41 -19.18 9.58 -5.77
C SER A 41 -17.78 9.02 -6.06
N PHE A 42 -16.80 9.51 -5.33
CA PHE A 42 -15.43 9.07 -5.43
C PHE A 42 -15.23 7.63 -4.90
N LEU A 43 -15.84 7.29 -3.77
CA LEU A 43 -15.82 5.93 -3.22
C LEU A 43 -16.43 4.92 -4.20
N TYR A 44 -17.56 5.25 -4.83
CA TYR A 44 -18.15 4.42 -5.88
C TYR A 44 -17.24 4.20 -7.08
N LEU A 45 -16.64 5.29 -7.56
CA LEU A 45 -15.74 5.20 -8.71
C LEU A 45 -14.56 4.29 -8.42
N ILE A 46 -13.95 4.44 -7.23
CA ILE A 46 -12.83 3.61 -6.81
C ILE A 46 -13.25 2.16 -6.63
N GLN A 47 -14.33 1.89 -5.91
CA GLN A 47 -14.81 0.53 -5.71
C GLN A 47 -15.01 -0.19 -7.06
N LYS A 48 -15.66 0.48 -8.00
CA LYS A 48 -15.85 -0.05 -9.36
C LYS A 48 -14.51 -0.31 -10.07
N THR A 49 -13.63 0.69 -10.08
CA THR A 49 -12.34 0.61 -10.79
C THR A 49 -11.45 -0.48 -10.18
N MET A 50 -11.39 -0.58 -8.84
CA MET A 50 -10.60 -1.60 -8.17
C MET A 50 -11.15 -3.01 -8.44
N ASN A 51 -12.47 -3.21 -8.39
CA ASN A 51 -13.05 -4.51 -8.72
C ASN A 51 -12.82 -4.91 -10.19
N GLU A 52 -12.85 -3.95 -11.13
CA GLU A 52 -12.51 -4.20 -12.53
C GLU A 52 -11.03 -4.58 -12.69
N ALA A 53 -10.11 -3.84 -12.06
CA ALA A 53 -8.68 -4.11 -12.09
C ALA A 53 -8.35 -5.49 -11.45
N LEU A 54 -8.87 -5.78 -10.27
CA LEU A 54 -8.66 -7.05 -9.58
C LEU A 54 -9.19 -8.24 -10.38
N ARG A 55 -10.30 -8.07 -11.10
CA ARG A 55 -10.82 -9.11 -12.00
C ARG A 55 -9.85 -9.41 -13.14
N LEU A 56 -9.24 -8.38 -13.73
CA LEU A 56 -8.28 -8.53 -14.81
C LEU A 56 -6.97 -9.15 -14.30
N GLU A 57 -6.45 -8.65 -13.19
CA GLU A 57 -5.23 -9.19 -12.56
C GLU A 57 -5.42 -10.63 -12.10
N GLY A 58 -6.57 -10.98 -11.51
CA GLY A 58 -6.88 -12.34 -11.11
C GLY A 58 -6.88 -13.33 -12.28
N VAL A 59 -7.26 -12.88 -13.48
CA VAL A 59 -7.17 -13.69 -14.71
C VAL A 59 -5.72 -13.82 -15.16
N ASN A 60 -4.94 -12.74 -15.10
CA ASN A 60 -3.55 -12.71 -15.58
C ASN A 60 -2.59 -13.46 -14.63
N ALA A 61 -2.77 -13.28 -13.33
CA ALA A 61 -1.93 -13.93 -12.32
C ALA A 61 -2.14 -15.45 -12.23
N SER A 62 -3.22 -15.95 -12.86
CA SER A 62 -3.62 -17.33 -12.64
C SER A 62 -2.65 -18.38 -13.19
N GLY A 63 -1.72 -18.06 -14.14
CA GLY A 63 -0.69 -18.99 -14.59
C GLY A 63 -1.10 -20.47 -14.55
N GLY A 64 -2.41 -20.77 -14.64
CA GLY A 64 -3.03 -22.08 -14.43
C GLY A 64 -3.51 -22.39 -13.01
N VAL A 65 -3.31 -21.52 -12.02
CA VAL A 65 -3.86 -21.65 -10.66
C VAL A 65 -5.14 -20.80 -10.56
N GLN A 66 -6.30 -21.45 -10.41
CA GLN A 66 -7.54 -20.73 -10.15
C GLN A 66 -7.49 -20.10 -8.74
N HIS A 67 -7.42 -18.78 -8.68
CA HIS A 67 -7.71 -18.06 -7.46
C HIS A 67 -9.21 -17.86 -7.32
N PRO A 68 -9.77 -17.87 -6.08
CA PRO A 68 -11.11 -17.40 -5.86
C PRO A 68 -11.29 -15.98 -6.43
N PRO A 69 -12.46 -15.64 -6.98
CA PRO A 69 -12.69 -14.30 -7.50
C PRO A 69 -12.47 -13.24 -6.43
N PHE A 70 -11.78 -12.16 -6.81
CA PHE A 70 -11.50 -11.04 -5.93
C PHE A 70 -12.71 -10.13 -5.81
N HIS A 71 -12.88 -9.58 -4.60
CA HIS A 71 -13.86 -8.54 -4.32
C HIS A 71 -13.26 -7.49 -3.38
N PHE A 72 -13.28 -6.24 -3.83
CA PHE A 72 -12.88 -5.07 -3.05
C PHE A 72 -14.10 -4.35 -2.51
N ASP A 73 -14.08 -3.99 -1.21
CA ASP A 73 -15.14 -3.21 -0.58
C ASP A 73 -14.62 -2.39 0.61
N TYR A 74 -15.50 -1.57 1.17
CA TYR A 74 -15.22 -0.78 2.35
C TYR A 74 -15.94 -1.34 3.57
N LEU A 75 -15.30 -1.18 4.74
CA LEU A 75 -15.88 -1.56 6.02
C LEU A 75 -16.22 -0.33 6.86
N ASP A 76 -17.37 -0.39 7.50
CA ASP A 76 -17.79 0.52 8.55
C ASP A 76 -17.26 0.04 9.90
N VAL A 77 -16.73 0.98 10.70
CA VAL A 77 -16.18 0.72 12.02
C VAL A 77 -16.58 1.82 13.01
N SER A 78 -16.97 1.43 14.21
CA SER A 78 -17.44 2.35 15.25
C SER A 78 -16.33 3.00 16.08
N ASP A 79 -15.11 2.45 16.05
CA ASP A 79 -13.98 2.84 16.90
C ASP A 79 -12.91 3.66 16.15
N GLY A 80 -13.17 3.98 14.88
CA GLY A 80 -12.25 4.77 14.05
C GLY A 80 -10.95 4.04 13.67
N ILE A 81 -10.93 2.71 13.76
CA ILE A 81 -9.79 1.89 13.37
C ILE A 81 -9.48 2.12 11.88
N LYS A 82 -8.23 2.50 11.62
CA LYS A 82 -7.68 2.66 10.28
C LYS A 82 -6.97 1.38 9.90
N ASN A 83 -7.58 0.59 9.00
CA ASN A 83 -7.04 -0.71 8.65
C ASN A 83 -7.44 -1.17 7.23
N ALA A 84 -6.63 -2.09 6.69
CA ALA A 84 -6.97 -2.86 5.51
C ALA A 84 -6.81 -4.35 5.82
N HIS A 85 -7.49 -5.20 5.08
CA HIS A 85 -7.48 -6.64 5.32
C HIS A 85 -7.60 -7.43 4.03
N ALA A 86 -6.83 -8.51 3.96
CA ALA A 86 -6.96 -9.56 2.97
C ALA A 86 -7.42 -10.85 3.65
N PHE A 87 -8.46 -11.50 3.13
CA PHE A 87 -8.94 -12.79 3.63
C PHE A 87 -9.75 -13.56 2.58
N GLN A 88 -9.86 -14.88 2.77
CA GLN A 88 -10.72 -15.72 1.94
C GLN A 88 -11.92 -16.19 2.73
N TYR A 89 -13.10 -16.06 2.15
CA TYR A 89 -14.33 -16.55 2.75
C TYR A 89 -15.37 -16.92 1.69
N ALA A 90 -16.07 -18.04 1.90
CA ALA A 90 -17.18 -18.54 1.05
C ALA A 90 -16.87 -18.54 -0.46
N GLY A 91 -15.62 -18.83 -0.83
CA GLY A 91 -15.21 -18.94 -2.23
C GLY A 91 -14.82 -17.62 -2.89
N PHE A 92 -14.63 -16.54 -2.11
CA PHE A 92 -14.13 -15.26 -2.57
C PHE A 92 -12.83 -14.89 -1.87
N SER A 93 -11.99 -14.10 -2.56
CA SER A 93 -10.83 -13.41 -2.01
C SER A 93 -11.21 -11.95 -1.76
N PHE A 94 -11.40 -11.58 -0.49
CA PHE A 94 -11.79 -10.23 -0.11
C PHE A 94 -10.57 -9.36 0.16
N ILE A 95 -10.62 -8.13 -0.35
CA ILE A 95 -9.74 -7.03 0.00
C ILE A 95 -10.64 -5.92 0.53
N VAL A 96 -10.48 -5.54 1.78
CA VAL A 96 -11.36 -4.56 2.42
C VAL A 96 -10.57 -3.48 3.12
N VAL A 97 -11.11 -2.26 3.08
CA VAL A 97 -10.48 -1.08 3.69
C VAL A 97 -11.50 -0.39 4.57
N THR A 98 -11.13 -0.05 5.81
CA THR A 98 -12.01 0.70 6.69
C THR A 98 -12.18 2.14 6.23
N LEU A 99 -13.39 2.70 6.38
CA LEU A 99 -13.67 4.09 6.00
C LEU A 99 -12.69 5.09 6.64
N PRO A 100 -12.35 5.01 7.94
CA PRO A 100 -11.38 5.92 8.55
C PRO A 100 -9.98 5.87 7.92
N LEU A 101 -9.56 4.73 7.34
CA LEU A 101 -8.31 4.66 6.59
C LEU A 101 -8.41 5.39 5.26
N VAL A 102 -9.52 5.24 4.55
CA VAL A 102 -9.76 5.96 3.29
C VAL A 102 -9.80 7.47 3.53
N GLU A 103 -10.49 7.90 4.57
CA GLU A 103 -10.54 9.32 4.98
C GLU A 103 -9.15 9.86 5.34
N LEU A 104 -8.35 9.09 6.07
CA LEU A 104 -6.97 9.45 6.37
C LEU A 104 -6.15 9.67 5.10
N VAL A 105 -6.19 8.72 4.17
CA VAL A 105 -5.48 8.80 2.87
C VAL A 105 -5.97 10.00 2.06
N TRP A 106 -7.25 10.28 2.06
CA TRP A 106 -7.84 11.46 1.43
C TRP A 106 -7.31 12.76 2.03
N HIS A 107 -7.33 12.89 3.36
CA HIS A 107 -6.83 14.07 4.05
C HIS A 107 -5.32 14.24 3.89
N LEU A 108 -4.57 13.14 3.90
CA LEU A 108 -3.13 13.15 3.68
C LEU A 108 -2.80 13.69 2.28
N SER A 109 -3.50 13.20 1.25
CA SER A 109 -3.35 13.68 -0.12
C SER A 109 -3.74 15.15 -0.28
N HIS A 110 -4.80 15.59 0.42
CA HIS A 110 -5.23 16.99 0.46
C HIS A 110 -4.14 17.90 1.02
N ARG A 111 -3.50 17.51 2.12
CA ARG A 111 -2.44 18.29 2.75
C ARG A 111 -1.17 18.31 1.90
N LEU A 112 -0.79 17.17 1.33
CA LEU A 112 0.36 17.08 0.42
C LEU A 112 0.20 17.98 -0.80
N SER A 113 -0.95 17.95 -1.45
CA SER A 113 -1.20 18.71 -2.68
C SER A 113 -1.18 20.22 -2.49
N ARG A 114 -1.35 20.69 -1.26
CA ARG A 114 -1.36 22.12 -0.89
C ARG A 114 -0.10 22.56 -0.15
N SER A 115 0.82 21.65 0.12
CA SER A 115 2.10 21.97 0.71
C SER A 115 2.98 22.71 -0.29
N PRO A 116 3.44 23.95 -0.01
CA PRO A 116 4.29 24.71 -0.92
C PRO A 116 5.56 23.95 -1.32
N ILE A 117 6.13 23.19 -0.37
CA ILE A 117 7.35 22.39 -0.59
C ILE A 117 7.08 21.25 -1.56
N VAL A 118 5.92 20.60 -1.45
CA VAL A 118 5.52 19.52 -2.38
C VAL A 118 5.26 20.08 -3.77
N VAL A 119 4.54 21.21 -3.85
CA VAL A 119 4.25 21.91 -5.12
C VAL A 119 5.54 22.31 -5.83
N GLU A 120 6.52 22.83 -5.11
CA GLU A 120 7.84 23.17 -5.65
C GLU A 120 8.60 21.92 -6.12
N LEU A 121 8.60 20.85 -5.34
CA LEU A 121 9.31 19.60 -5.67
C LEU A 121 8.76 18.94 -6.93
N VAL A 122 7.44 18.95 -7.13
CA VAL A 122 6.80 18.42 -8.36
C VAL A 122 6.76 19.46 -9.48
N ARG A 123 7.28 20.66 -9.24
CA ARG A 123 7.35 21.77 -10.21
C ARG A 123 6.00 22.06 -10.86
N LEU A 124 4.94 22.04 -10.05
CA LEU A 124 3.62 22.39 -10.53
C LEU A 124 3.54 23.88 -10.81
N ASP A 125 3.08 24.22 -11.99
CA ASP A 125 2.65 25.58 -12.28
C ASP A 125 1.27 25.81 -11.65
N THR A 126 1.28 26.44 -10.47
CA THR A 126 0.04 26.74 -9.71
C THR A 126 -0.91 27.69 -10.41
N GLY A 127 -0.49 28.30 -11.52
CA GLY A 127 -1.37 29.09 -12.38
C GLY A 127 -2.18 28.26 -13.38
N THR A 128 -1.77 26.99 -13.61
CA THR A 128 -2.38 26.12 -14.63
C THR A 128 -2.92 24.81 -14.10
N VAL A 129 -2.52 24.39 -12.91
CA VAL A 129 -2.93 23.12 -12.30
C VAL A 129 -3.65 23.34 -10.99
N GLU A 130 -4.86 22.87 -10.90
CA GLU A 130 -5.63 22.90 -9.66
C GLU A 130 -5.00 21.95 -8.63
N PRO A 131 -4.84 22.37 -7.36
CA PRO A 131 -4.36 21.50 -6.29
C PRO A 131 -5.15 20.19 -6.15
N ASP A 132 -6.42 20.19 -6.55
CA ASP A 132 -7.31 19.04 -6.51
C ASP A 132 -6.88 17.93 -7.50
N ALA A 133 -6.27 18.29 -8.64
CA ALA A 133 -5.72 17.32 -9.57
C ALA A 133 -4.56 16.55 -8.95
N LEU A 134 -3.62 17.25 -8.31
CA LEU A 134 -2.53 16.60 -7.57
C LEU A 134 -3.05 15.77 -6.39
N GLN A 135 -4.04 16.30 -5.66
CA GLN A 135 -4.69 15.53 -4.57
C GLN A 135 -5.27 14.23 -5.10
N GLY A 136 -6.02 14.28 -6.20
CA GLY A 136 -6.61 13.11 -6.83
C GLY A 136 -5.56 12.06 -7.24
N LEU A 137 -4.44 12.50 -7.82
CA LEU A 137 -3.35 11.60 -8.21
C LEU A 137 -2.67 10.97 -6.99
N LEU A 138 -2.29 11.75 -5.98
CA LEU A 138 -1.64 11.24 -4.77
C LEU A 138 -2.54 10.24 -4.04
N PHE A 139 -3.84 10.54 -3.95
CA PHE A 139 -4.82 9.64 -3.36
C PHE A 139 -4.94 8.32 -4.14
N LYS A 140 -5.05 8.39 -5.48
CA LYS A 140 -5.11 7.20 -6.35
C LYS A 140 -3.86 6.33 -6.15
N ILE A 141 -2.68 6.93 -6.06
CA ILE A 141 -1.41 6.22 -5.83
C ILE A 141 -1.42 5.50 -4.47
N GLN A 142 -1.80 6.20 -3.40
CA GLN A 142 -1.83 5.63 -2.04
C GLN A 142 -2.81 4.47 -1.94
N LEU A 143 -4.01 4.65 -2.49
CA LEU A 143 -5.03 3.60 -2.44
C LEU A 143 -4.69 2.42 -3.34
N ALA A 144 -4.13 2.67 -4.55
CA ALA A 144 -3.64 1.61 -5.42
C ALA A 144 -2.53 0.81 -4.74
N PHE A 145 -1.60 1.48 -4.04
CA PHE A 145 -0.57 0.81 -3.27
C PHE A 145 -1.16 -0.08 -2.17
N LEU A 146 -2.09 0.46 -1.38
CA LEU A 146 -2.76 -0.27 -0.31
C LEU A 146 -3.52 -1.51 -0.83
N VAL A 147 -4.33 -1.35 -1.88
CA VAL A 147 -5.09 -2.45 -2.48
C VAL A 147 -4.15 -3.49 -3.10
N SER A 148 -3.07 -3.06 -3.77
CA SER A 148 -2.08 -3.96 -4.35
C SER A 148 -1.28 -4.71 -3.28
N HIS A 149 -1.05 -4.10 -2.13
CA HIS A 149 -0.44 -4.75 -0.97
C HIS A 149 -1.32 -5.90 -0.46
N GLU A 150 -2.59 -5.63 -0.20
CA GLU A 150 -3.56 -6.65 0.23
C GLU A 150 -3.79 -7.73 -0.85
N TYR A 151 -3.82 -7.34 -2.12
CA TYR A 151 -3.87 -8.30 -3.24
C TYR A 151 -2.68 -9.26 -3.22
N THR A 152 -1.49 -8.75 -2.90
CA THR A 152 -0.28 -9.56 -2.83
C THR A 152 -0.37 -10.65 -1.77
N HIS A 153 -0.96 -10.36 -0.61
CA HIS A 153 -1.17 -11.37 0.42
C HIS A 153 -2.00 -12.57 -0.08
N HIS A 154 -2.93 -12.35 -1.00
CA HIS A 154 -3.67 -13.43 -1.64
C HIS A 154 -2.82 -14.19 -2.66
N VAL A 155 -2.27 -13.49 -3.67
CA VAL A 155 -1.59 -14.15 -4.80
C VAL A 155 -0.28 -14.80 -4.38
N HIS A 156 0.38 -14.27 -3.36
CA HIS A 156 1.57 -14.85 -2.76
C HIS A 156 1.26 -15.82 -1.60
N ARG A 157 -0.03 -16.05 -1.30
CA ARG A 157 -0.51 -17.02 -0.31
C ARG A 157 -0.03 -16.77 1.11
N HIS A 158 0.13 -15.50 1.49
CA HIS A 158 0.39 -15.12 2.87
C HIS A 158 -0.83 -15.40 3.76
N CYS A 159 -2.04 -15.31 3.19
CA CYS A 159 -3.30 -15.71 3.82
C CYS A 159 -3.48 -17.24 3.81
N ALA A 160 -2.43 -18.03 4.11
CA ALA A 160 -2.55 -19.49 4.09
C ALA A 160 -3.64 -19.95 5.07
N GLU A 161 -4.47 -20.90 4.61
CA GLU A 161 -5.50 -21.54 5.41
C GLU A 161 -4.94 -21.97 6.77
N SER A 162 -5.31 -21.24 7.83
CA SER A 162 -5.08 -21.74 9.17
C SER A 162 -5.90 -23.02 9.32
N GLN A 163 -5.24 -24.14 9.56
CA GLN A 163 -5.88 -25.41 9.85
C GLN A 163 -6.84 -25.20 11.03
N GLY A 164 -8.14 -25.06 10.75
CA GLY A 164 -9.16 -24.84 11.79
C GLY A 164 -10.32 -23.96 11.40
N GLY A 165 -10.42 -23.52 10.14
CA GLY A 165 -11.61 -22.81 9.62
C GLY A 165 -11.73 -21.35 10.08
N VAL A 166 -10.78 -20.82 10.81
CA VAL A 166 -10.61 -19.38 11.03
C VAL A 166 -9.79 -18.86 9.87
N VAL A 167 -10.41 -18.05 9.04
CA VAL A 167 -9.76 -17.36 7.93
C VAL A 167 -8.59 -16.55 8.50
N GLY A 168 -7.39 -16.76 7.97
CA GLY A 168 -6.26 -15.90 8.31
C GLY A 168 -6.56 -14.50 7.82
N VAL A 169 -7.14 -13.66 8.70
CA VAL A 169 -7.36 -12.25 8.39
C VAL A 169 -6.03 -11.55 8.51
N TRP A 170 -5.52 -11.09 7.39
CA TRP A 170 -4.32 -10.27 7.36
C TRP A 170 -4.70 -8.83 7.69
N THR A 171 -3.98 -8.20 8.61
CA THR A 171 -4.36 -6.92 9.21
C THR A 171 -3.19 -5.97 9.18
N GLU A 172 -3.30 -4.86 8.42
CA GLU A 172 -2.16 -3.96 8.18
C GLU A 172 -1.79 -3.10 9.39
N PHE A 173 -2.76 -2.58 10.15
CA PHE A 173 -2.52 -1.50 11.12
C PHE A 173 -2.99 -1.78 12.55
N LEU A 174 -3.14 -3.03 12.97
CA LEU A 174 -3.43 -3.30 14.37
C LEU A 174 -2.27 -2.92 15.28
N HIS A 175 -2.60 -2.19 16.35
CA HIS A 175 -1.66 -1.74 17.37
C HIS A 175 -1.02 -2.84 18.22
N ASP A 176 -1.42 -4.10 18.05
CA ASP A 176 -0.79 -5.21 18.77
C ASP A 176 0.52 -5.61 18.07
N THR A 177 1.52 -4.78 18.34
CA THR A 177 2.86 -4.87 17.74
C THR A 177 3.64 -6.11 18.14
N THR A 178 3.13 -6.93 19.06
CA THR A 178 3.90 -8.02 19.68
C THR A 178 3.57 -9.41 19.15
N CYS A 179 2.64 -9.54 18.19
CA CYS A 179 2.20 -10.85 17.67
C CYS A 179 2.89 -11.27 16.37
N GLY A 180 3.90 -10.55 15.91
CA GLY A 180 4.65 -10.85 14.69
C GLY A 180 5.94 -11.60 14.91
N ASN A 181 6.63 -11.89 13.85
CA ASN A 181 7.96 -12.46 13.80
C ASN A 181 8.64 -12.09 12.47
N MET A 182 9.90 -12.47 12.30
CA MET A 182 10.67 -12.17 11.09
C MET A 182 10.06 -12.75 9.79
N ASN A 183 9.28 -13.83 9.87
CA ASN A 183 8.62 -14.37 8.69
C ASN A 183 7.43 -13.50 8.27
N SER A 184 6.58 -13.07 9.23
CA SER A 184 5.49 -12.12 8.93
C SER A 184 6.04 -10.81 8.40
N GLN A 185 7.15 -10.30 8.94
CA GLN A 185 7.79 -9.10 8.42
C GLN A 185 8.36 -9.30 7.01
N ALA A 186 8.88 -10.47 6.68
CA ALA A 186 9.33 -10.79 5.33
C ALA A 186 8.17 -10.87 4.33
N GLU A 187 7.01 -11.39 4.76
CA GLU A 187 5.79 -11.42 3.95
C GLU A 187 5.25 -10.00 3.69
N GLU A 188 5.34 -9.12 4.69
CA GLU A 188 5.01 -7.70 4.52
C GLU A 188 5.95 -6.99 3.51
N LEU A 189 7.26 -7.26 3.62
CA LEU A 189 8.23 -6.72 2.68
C LEU A 189 7.95 -7.17 1.24
N ASP A 190 7.53 -8.41 1.09
CA ASP A 190 7.15 -8.97 -0.19
C ASP A 190 5.86 -8.34 -0.73
N ALA A 191 4.88 -8.10 0.13
CA ALA A 191 3.65 -7.42 -0.24
C ALA A 191 3.94 -5.98 -0.68
N ASP A 192 4.79 -5.24 0.04
CA ASP A 192 5.23 -3.89 -0.34
C ASP A 192 5.94 -3.86 -1.70
N GLY A 193 6.86 -4.79 -1.89
CA GLY A 193 7.64 -4.84 -3.13
C GLY A 193 6.78 -5.12 -4.35
N TYR A 194 5.85 -6.08 -4.24
CA TYR A 194 4.97 -6.40 -5.35
C TYR A 194 3.91 -5.31 -5.57
N ALA A 195 3.40 -4.70 -4.50
CA ALA A 195 2.52 -3.54 -4.60
C ALA A 195 3.21 -2.37 -5.32
N ALA A 196 4.44 -2.05 -4.94
CA ALA A 196 5.24 -1.03 -5.64
C ALA A 196 5.43 -1.39 -7.12
N TYR A 197 5.76 -2.64 -7.44
CA TYR A 197 5.89 -3.12 -8.81
C TYR A 197 4.61 -2.90 -9.61
N LEU A 198 3.44 -3.29 -9.09
CA LEU A 198 2.15 -3.15 -9.77
C LEU A 198 1.79 -1.67 -9.98
N VAL A 199 1.91 -0.86 -8.92
CA VAL A 199 1.60 0.59 -9.01
C VAL A 199 2.51 1.29 -10.03
N LEU A 200 3.81 0.99 -10.02
CA LEU A 200 4.75 1.55 -11.00
C LEU A 200 4.44 1.10 -12.43
N ALA A 201 4.03 -0.16 -12.63
CA ALA A 201 3.62 -0.65 -13.94
C ALA A 201 2.41 0.13 -14.48
N HIS A 202 1.37 0.34 -13.67
CA HIS A 202 0.20 1.10 -14.06
C HIS A 202 0.48 2.60 -14.21
N LEU A 203 1.27 3.17 -13.30
CA LEU A 203 1.56 4.61 -13.26
C LEU A 203 2.52 5.05 -14.37
N LEU A 204 3.52 4.24 -14.72
CA LEU A 204 4.59 4.63 -15.65
C LEU A 204 4.46 4.00 -17.04
N ARG A 205 3.69 2.92 -17.20
CA ARG A 205 3.51 2.22 -18.48
C ARG A 205 2.06 1.90 -18.82
N GLY A 206 1.17 1.88 -17.83
CA GLY A 206 -0.25 1.58 -17.99
C GLY A 206 -1.10 2.80 -18.29
N GLU A 207 -2.41 2.60 -18.18
CA GLU A 207 -3.43 3.60 -18.48
C GLU A 207 -3.43 4.81 -17.53
N MET A 208 -2.87 4.65 -16.33
CA MET A 208 -2.77 5.78 -15.38
C MET A 208 -1.80 6.87 -15.87
N ARG A 209 -0.77 6.51 -16.66
CA ARG A 209 0.25 7.46 -17.09
C ARG A 209 -0.30 8.65 -17.89
N PRO A 210 -1.01 8.44 -19.02
CA PRO A 210 -1.50 9.55 -19.81
C PRO A 210 -2.53 10.40 -19.05
N SER A 211 -3.45 9.79 -18.30
CA SER A 211 -4.44 10.53 -17.51
C SER A 211 -3.78 11.38 -16.42
N ALA A 212 -2.81 10.83 -15.70
CA ALA A 212 -2.09 11.54 -14.64
C ALA A 212 -1.31 12.75 -15.19
N LEU A 213 -0.64 12.60 -16.33
CA LEU A 213 0.08 13.71 -16.97
C LEU A 213 -0.89 14.79 -17.49
N VAL A 214 -2.04 14.40 -18.04
CA VAL A 214 -3.09 15.36 -18.45
C VAL A 214 -3.65 16.11 -17.24
N GLU A 215 -4.00 15.39 -16.17
CA GLU A 215 -4.51 15.99 -14.92
C GLU A 215 -3.49 16.97 -14.31
N LEU A 216 -2.19 16.68 -14.42
CA LEU A 216 -1.11 17.56 -13.97
C LEU A 216 -0.74 18.69 -14.97
N GLY A 217 -1.48 18.86 -16.08
CA GLY A 217 -1.16 19.84 -17.10
C GLY A 217 0.17 19.59 -17.81
N ARG A 218 0.61 18.33 -17.90
CA ARG A 218 1.92 17.89 -18.42
C ARG A 218 1.79 16.87 -19.56
N ALA A 219 0.69 16.88 -20.29
CA ALA A 219 0.43 15.92 -21.37
C ALA A 219 1.58 15.81 -22.40
N GLU A 220 2.23 16.93 -22.72
CA GLU A 220 3.32 17.01 -23.70
C GLU A 220 4.72 16.74 -23.10
N MET A 221 4.79 16.38 -21.81
CA MET A 221 6.10 16.15 -21.15
C MET A 221 6.81 14.93 -21.76
N PRO A 222 8.12 15.05 -22.10
CA PRO A 222 8.91 13.93 -22.61
C PRO A 222 8.83 12.69 -21.72
N GLY A 223 8.95 11.50 -22.32
CA GLY A 223 8.77 10.23 -21.65
C GLY A 223 9.50 10.13 -20.31
N THR A 224 10.81 10.37 -20.31
CA THR A 224 11.67 10.29 -19.10
C THR A 224 11.33 11.33 -18.05
N ASP A 225 11.00 12.56 -18.47
CA ASP A 225 10.67 13.64 -17.52
C ASP A 225 9.30 13.41 -16.91
N GLY A 226 8.32 12.95 -17.71
CA GLY A 226 7.02 12.54 -17.23
C GLY A 226 7.11 11.38 -16.24
N ASP A 227 7.93 10.38 -16.53
CA ASP A 227 8.17 9.26 -15.63
C ASP A 227 8.84 9.71 -14.32
N ALA A 228 9.80 10.65 -14.39
CA ALA A 228 10.47 11.22 -13.23
C ALA A 228 9.49 12.01 -12.31
N LEU A 229 8.58 12.76 -12.92
CA LEU A 229 7.51 13.47 -12.21
C LEU A 229 6.58 12.48 -11.50
N LEU A 230 6.07 11.48 -12.22
CA LEU A 230 5.15 10.50 -11.66
C LEU A 230 5.80 9.63 -10.58
N LEU A 231 7.09 9.28 -10.75
CA LEU A 231 7.87 8.58 -9.73
C LEU A 231 8.08 9.44 -8.49
N THR A 232 8.25 10.76 -8.65
CA THR A 232 8.27 11.71 -7.53
C THR A 232 6.95 11.71 -6.78
N CYS A 233 5.81 11.76 -7.49
CA CYS A 233 4.48 11.66 -6.88
C CYS A 233 4.28 10.32 -6.15
N PHE A 234 4.74 9.23 -6.73
CA PHE A 234 4.69 7.90 -6.10
C PHE A 234 5.43 7.90 -4.75
N PHE A 235 6.69 8.34 -4.73
CA PHE A 235 7.44 8.36 -3.48
C PHE A 235 6.87 9.31 -2.45
N LEU A 236 6.42 10.50 -2.84
CA LEU A 236 5.75 11.43 -1.91
C LEU A 236 4.51 10.81 -1.27
N ALA A 237 3.67 10.18 -2.09
CA ALA A 237 2.45 9.54 -1.64
C ALA A 237 2.72 8.40 -0.66
N VAL A 238 3.64 7.51 -1.01
CA VAL A 238 3.95 6.31 -0.22
C VAL A 238 4.76 6.67 1.03
N LEU A 239 5.73 7.59 0.94
CA LEU A 239 6.48 8.07 2.10
C LEU A 239 5.55 8.72 3.13
N ALA A 240 4.68 9.62 2.70
CA ALA A 240 3.74 10.29 3.60
C ALA A 240 2.79 9.27 4.26
N PHE A 241 2.33 8.26 3.51
CA PHE A 241 1.51 7.19 4.03
C PHE A 241 2.23 6.41 5.15
N PHE A 242 3.44 5.92 4.91
CA PHE A 242 4.20 5.19 5.94
C PHE A 242 4.53 6.04 7.14
N CYS A 243 4.80 7.32 6.93
CA CYS A 243 5.13 8.22 8.01
C CYS A 243 3.95 8.52 8.94
N GLU A 244 2.71 8.51 8.43
CA GLU A 244 1.51 8.68 9.25
C GLU A 244 1.32 7.54 10.26
N PHE A 245 1.77 6.33 9.92
CA PHE A 245 1.69 5.17 10.81
C PHE A 245 2.92 4.97 11.67
N TRP A 246 3.93 5.82 11.53
CA TRP A 246 5.10 5.74 12.39
C TRP A 246 4.80 6.25 13.79
N ARG A 247 5.17 5.49 14.79
CA ARG A 247 5.00 5.87 16.20
C ARG A 247 6.24 5.54 17.01
N GLY A 248 7.00 6.56 17.31
CA GLY A 248 8.08 6.51 18.31
C GLY A 248 9.41 5.93 17.84
N ASP A 249 10.31 5.74 18.77
CA ASP A 249 11.62 5.15 18.56
C ASP A 249 11.49 3.63 18.30
N ILE A 250 12.39 3.10 17.47
CA ILE A 250 12.47 1.66 17.24
C ILE A 250 13.18 1.03 18.42
N ASP A 251 12.44 0.25 19.21
CA ASP A 251 13.03 -0.56 20.26
C ASP A 251 13.56 -1.88 19.69
N MET A 252 14.88 -2.06 19.76
CA MET A 252 15.55 -3.27 19.28
C MET A 252 15.14 -4.55 20.02
N ALA A 253 14.70 -4.45 21.27
CA ALA A 253 14.22 -5.62 22.00
C ALA A 253 12.88 -6.15 21.48
N SER A 254 12.09 -5.28 20.88
CA SER A 254 10.74 -5.60 20.36
C SER A 254 10.67 -5.66 18.84
N VAL A 255 11.61 -5.06 18.08
CA VAL A 255 11.54 -5.00 16.61
C VAL A 255 11.37 -6.37 15.94
N TYR A 256 12.00 -7.40 16.48
CA TYR A 256 11.88 -8.78 15.98
C TYR A 256 10.51 -9.43 16.21
N LYS A 257 9.68 -8.82 17.06
CA LYS A 257 8.34 -9.28 17.41
C LYS A 257 7.25 -8.46 16.74
N PHE A 258 7.61 -7.38 16.03
CA PHE A 258 6.65 -6.61 15.27
C PHE A 258 6.05 -7.46 14.15
N ARG A 259 4.83 -7.20 13.80
CA ARG A 259 4.19 -7.80 12.65
C ARG A 259 4.76 -7.23 11.35
N HIS A 260 4.96 -5.93 11.31
CA HIS A 260 5.48 -5.20 10.16
C HIS A 260 6.92 -4.73 10.40
N PRO A 261 7.75 -4.72 9.35
CA PRO A 261 9.05 -4.06 9.44
C PRO A 261 8.88 -2.58 9.77
N PRO A 262 9.84 -1.96 10.45
CA PRO A 262 9.82 -0.51 10.62
C PRO A 262 9.72 0.23 9.29
N PRO A 263 8.93 1.32 9.18
CA PRO A 263 8.75 2.07 7.94
C PRO A 263 10.03 2.43 7.18
N PRO A 264 11.16 2.83 7.80
CA PRO A 264 12.38 3.10 7.05
C PRO A 264 12.91 1.87 6.29
N VAL A 265 12.73 0.68 6.84
CA VAL A 265 13.14 -0.58 6.19
C VAL A 265 12.24 -0.85 5.00
N ARG A 266 10.91 -0.72 5.18
CA ARG A 266 9.91 -0.84 4.10
C ARG A 266 10.22 0.16 2.96
N ILE A 267 10.45 1.42 3.30
CA ILE A 267 10.78 2.50 2.34
C ILE A 267 12.08 2.19 1.59
N LYS A 268 13.15 1.80 2.30
CA LYS A 268 14.42 1.42 1.68
C LYS A 268 14.22 0.32 0.64
N TYR A 269 13.46 -0.70 0.99
CA TYR A 269 13.17 -1.82 0.09
C TYR A 269 12.38 -1.37 -1.15
N MET A 270 11.35 -0.52 -0.98
CA MET A 270 10.59 0.02 -2.11
C MET A 270 11.43 0.86 -3.05
N ILE A 271 12.42 1.61 -2.53
CA ILE A 271 13.39 2.33 -3.38
C ILE A 271 14.15 1.35 -4.26
N GLN A 272 14.63 0.24 -3.71
CA GLN A 272 15.35 -0.79 -4.45
C GLN A 272 14.46 -1.45 -5.52
N VAL A 273 13.20 -1.75 -5.19
CA VAL A 273 12.24 -2.28 -6.16
C VAL A 273 11.97 -1.29 -7.29
N ALA A 274 11.79 -0.01 -6.99
CA ALA A 274 11.56 1.02 -7.99
C ALA A 274 12.79 1.24 -8.88
N GLU A 275 14.01 1.26 -8.31
CA GLU A 275 15.26 1.35 -9.09
C GLU A 275 15.38 0.17 -10.08
N MET A 276 15.16 -1.04 -9.59
CA MET A 276 15.20 -2.26 -10.42
C MET A 276 14.12 -2.21 -11.51
N TRP A 277 12.89 -1.86 -11.17
CA TRP A 277 11.79 -1.77 -12.12
C TRP A 277 12.06 -0.72 -13.20
N CYS A 278 12.49 0.48 -12.84
CA CYS A 278 12.81 1.54 -13.79
C CYS A 278 13.98 1.15 -14.69
N GLY A 279 15.01 0.49 -14.14
CA GLY A 279 16.14 -0.01 -14.93
C GLY A 279 15.73 -1.06 -15.96
N GLN A 280 14.85 -1.99 -15.59
CA GLN A 280 14.35 -3.02 -16.51
C GLN A 280 13.42 -2.47 -17.59
N ASN A 281 12.66 -1.42 -17.29
CA ASN A 281 11.67 -0.84 -18.20
C ASN A 281 12.14 0.42 -18.93
N GLY A 282 13.40 0.83 -18.75
CA GLY A 282 13.97 2.00 -19.42
C GLY A 282 13.22 3.30 -19.12
N SER A 283 12.72 3.45 -17.87
CA SER A 283 11.90 4.59 -17.44
C SER A 283 12.78 5.80 -17.12
N VAL A 284 13.32 5.88 -15.92
CA VAL A 284 14.24 6.94 -15.50
C VAL A 284 15.67 6.41 -15.42
N PRO A 285 16.71 7.25 -15.63
CA PRO A 285 18.09 6.81 -15.51
C PRO A 285 18.44 6.45 -14.07
N LYS A 286 19.42 5.56 -13.88
CA LYS A 286 19.89 5.15 -12.55
C LYS A 286 20.32 6.34 -11.68
N SER A 287 20.87 7.40 -12.29
CA SER A 287 21.25 8.63 -11.60
C SER A 287 20.09 9.35 -10.90
N TRP A 288 18.85 9.10 -11.30
CA TRP A 288 17.67 9.62 -10.59
C TRP A 288 17.57 9.06 -9.17
N PHE A 289 18.00 7.82 -8.94
CA PHE A 289 18.01 7.15 -7.63
C PHE A 289 19.24 7.54 -6.78
N SER A 290 19.68 8.78 -6.91
CA SER A 290 20.83 9.28 -6.16
C SER A 290 20.49 9.51 -4.68
N PRO A 291 21.44 9.35 -3.76
CA PRO A 291 21.25 9.68 -2.35
C PRO A 291 20.76 11.11 -2.11
N ALA A 292 21.23 12.08 -2.93
CA ALA A 292 20.82 13.48 -2.84
C ALA A 292 19.31 13.63 -3.16
N ARG A 293 18.80 12.94 -4.19
CA ARG A 293 17.38 12.96 -4.53
C ARG A 293 16.51 12.40 -3.42
N PHE A 294 16.91 11.26 -2.84
CA PHE A 294 16.18 10.70 -1.71
C PHE A 294 16.28 11.56 -0.45
N GLN A 295 17.41 12.20 -0.21
CA GLN A 295 17.52 13.16 0.89
C GLN A 295 16.55 14.32 0.71
N GLU A 296 16.37 14.83 -0.51
CA GLU A 296 15.38 15.86 -0.82
C GLU A 296 13.96 15.37 -0.56
N LEU A 297 13.56 14.20 -1.11
CA LEU A 297 12.25 13.58 -0.89
C LEU A 297 11.98 13.33 0.60
N PHE A 298 12.95 12.78 1.32
CA PHE A 298 12.84 12.55 2.76
C PHE A 298 12.74 13.85 3.56
N SER A 299 13.47 14.89 3.17
CA SER A 299 13.37 16.20 3.83
C SER A 299 11.98 16.82 3.67
N VAL A 300 11.37 16.67 2.48
CA VAL A 300 9.99 17.11 2.24
C VAL A 300 9.02 16.30 3.08
N ALA A 301 9.13 14.97 3.07
CA ALA A 301 8.30 14.10 3.87
C ALA A 301 8.48 14.36 5.39
N ALA A 302 9.73 14.57 5.85
CA ALA A 302 10.02 14.88 7.25
C ALA A 302 9.36 16.17 7.71
N LYS A 303 9.50 17.26 6.94
CA LYS A 303 8.83 18.54 7.24
C LYS A 303 7.32 18.39 7.31
N PHE A 304 6.76 17.66 6.36
CA PHE A 304 5.33 17.37 6.35
C PHE A 304 4.90 16.59 7.60
N ILE A 305 5.72 15.65 8.07
CA ILE A 305 5.47 14.83 9.26
C ILE A 305 5.65 15.65 10.54
N GLU A 306 6.73 16.43 10.64
CA GLU A 306 7.00 17.28 11.79
C GLU A 306 5.88 18.30 12.03
N GLU A 307 5.35 18.88 10.94
CA GLU A 307 4.18 19.75 10.98
C GLU A 307 2.91 19.02 11.46
N THR A 308 2.82 17.70 11.23
CA THR A 308 1.59 16.94 11.41
C THR A 308 1.60 15.98 12.59
N ALA A 309 2.72 15.29 12.84
CA ALA A 309 2.85 14.24 13.83
C ALA A 309 3.79 14.62 15.01
N ARG A 310 4.48 15.74 14.93
CA ARG A 310 5.46 16.24 15.94
C ARG A 310 6.55 15.22 16.28
N GLN A 311 6.95 14.39 15.33
CA GLN A 311 7.94 13.34 15.57
C GLN A 311 9.24 13.60 14.79
N PRO A 312 10.40 13.48 15.43
CA PRO A 312 11.67 13.69 14.77
C PRO A 312 12.00 12.52 13.82
N TRP A 313 12.10 12.82 12.52
CA TRP A 313 12.48 11.86 11.49
C TRP A 313 13.93 11.33 11.64
N ASP A 314 14.82 12.16 12.15
CA ASP A 314 16.24 11.83 12.27
C ASP A 314 16.52 10.64 13.20
N ALA A 315 15.76 10.50 14.28
CA ALA A 315 15.87 9.36 15.19
C ALA A 315 15.57 8.03 14.49
N GLN A 316 14.69 8.03 13.52
CA GLN A 316 14.24 6.88 12.78
C GLN A 316 15.24 6.47 11.69
N MET A 317 15.82 7.44 11.01
CA MET A 317 16.89 7.20 10.03
C MET A 317 18.19 6.78 10.70
N SER A 318 18.42 7.15 11.97
CA SER A 318 19.56 6.70 12.74
C SER A 318 19.54 5.20 12.99
N PHE A 319 18.35 4.60 13.14
CA PHE A 319 18.19 3.14 13.24
C PHE A 319 18.82 2.42 12.04
N LEU A 320 18.47 2.81 10.81
CA LEU A 320 19.01 2.18 9.60
C LEU A 320 20.54 2.30 9.45
N ARG A 321 21.13 3.31 10.09
CA ARG A 321 22.58 3.56 10.04
C ARG A 321 23.33 2.90 11.19
N GLY A 322 22.64 2.52 12.24
CA GLY A 322 23.21 1.82 13.42
C GLY A 322 23.57 0.39 13.10
N VAL A 323 24.52 -0.16 13.85
CA VAL A 323 24.97 -1.55 13.70
C VAL A 323 23.79 -2.53 13.84
N ASP A 324 22.94 -2.32 14.83
CA ASP A 324 21.79 -3.17 15.12
C ASP A 324 20.75 -3.12 14.01
N GLY A 325 20.49 -1.93 13.43
CA GLY A 325 19.57 -1.76 12.31
C GLY A 325 20.09 -2.43 11.03
N VAL A 326 21.38 -2.35 10.78
CA VAL A 326 22.02 -3.06 9.64
C VAL A 326 21.91 -4.57 9.81
N GLN A 327 22.16 -5.08 11.02
CA GLN A 327 22.05 -6.53 11.32
C GLN A 327 20.61 -7.01 11.18
N TYR A 328 19.64 -6.25 11.69
CA TYR A 328 18.23 -6.55 11.55
C TYR A 328 17.80 -6.60 10.07
N ASP A 329 18.16 -5.57 9.30
CA ASP A 329 17.86 -5.48 7.88
C ASP A 329 18.43 -6.66 7.09
N GLN A 330 19.66 -7.07 7.37
CA GLN A 330 20.27 -8.23 6.75
C GLN A 330 19.52 -9.52 7.09
N GLN A 331 19.17 -9.75 8.34
CA GLN A 331 18.39 -10.93 8.75
C GLN A 331 17.00 -10.95 8.10
N LEU A 332 16.36 -9.78 7.99
CA LEU A 332 15.06 -9.67 7.35
C LEU A 332 15.15 -10.03 5.85
N LEU A 333 16.17 -9.52 5.15
CA LEU A 333 16.39 -9.84 3.73
C LEU A 333 16.68 -11.34 3.52
N GLU A 334 17.45 -11.99 4.40
CA GLU A 334 17.66 -13.44 4.34
C GLU A 334 16.35 -14.22 4.49
N ARG A 335 15.45 -13.78 5.40
CA ARG A 335 14.12 -14.37 5.56
C ARG A 335 13.23 -14.11 4.35
N PHE A 336 13.27 -12.92 3.80
CA PHE A 336 12.54 -12.56 2.59
C PHE A 336 12.95 -13.45 1.40
N GLU A 337 14.23 -13.67 1.17
CA GLU A 337 14.71 -14.58 0.14
C GLU A 337 14.23 -16.01 0.35
N ALA A 338 14.23 -16.50 1.60
CA ALA A 338 13.71 -17.82 1.94
C ALA A 338 12.21 -17.95 1.65
N VAL A 339 11.41 -16.93 1.97
CA VAL A 339 9.98 -16.87 1.64
C VAL A 339 9.76 -16.95 0.12
N ARG A 340 10.51 -16.20 -0.66
CA ARG A 340 10.44 -16.22 -2.14
C ARG A 340 10.84 -17.58 -2.75
N GLN A 341 11.92 -18.19 -2.25
CA GLN A 341 12.39 -19.50 -2.74
C GLN A 341 11.36 -20.60 -2.46
N ASN A 342 10.73 -20.59 -1.30
CA ASN A 342 9.70 -21.57 -0.95
C ASN A 342 8.48 -21.47 -1.89
N ARG A 343 8.11 -20.26 -2.35
CA ARG A 343 7.06 -20.09 -3.37
C ARG A 343 7.44 -20.72 -4.70
N GLY A 344 8.64 -20.46 -5.17
CA GLY A 344 9.14 -21.05 -6.41
C GLY A 344 9.12 -22.57 -6.39
N ARG A 345 9.40 -23.21 -5.24
CA ARG A 345 9.34 -24.66 -5.07
C ARG A 345 7.90 -25.20 -5.05
N ILE A 346 6.95 -24.47 -4.42
CA ILE A 346 5.54 -24.89 -4.38
C ILE A 346 4.91 -24.80 -5.79
N SER A 347 5.26 -23.81 -6.60
CA SER A 347 4.81 -23.73 -7.99
C SER A 347 5.42 -24.81 -8.88
N ALA A 348 6.68 -25.17 -8.67
CA ALA A 348 7.37 -26.22 -9.44
C ALA A 348 6.91 -27.64 -9.06
N SER A 349 6.52 -27.88 -7.81
CA SER A 349 6.05 -29.19 -7.34
C SER A 349 4.63 -29.55 -7.79
N ARG A 350 3.87 -28.59 -8.31
CA ARG A 350 2.57 -28.78 -8.95
C ARG A 350 2.75 -28.72 -10.47
N GLY A 351 3.59 -29.64 -11.02
CA GLY A 351 3.74 -29.81 -12.45
C GLY A 351 2.40 -30.06 -13.15
N PRO A 352 2.35 -29.90 -14.49
CA PRO A 352 1.12 -30.00 -15.24
C PRO A 352 0.50 -31.37 -15.01
N GLY A 353 -0.69 -31.36 -14.35
CA GLY A 353 -1.57 -32.51 -14.24
C GLY A 353 -2.49 -32.57 -15.47
#